data_afb36ee89c63e1c05f9878d8d2a1aae7
#
_entry.id   afb36ee89c63e1c05f9878d8d2a1aae7
#
_cell.length_a   1.000
_cell.length_b   1.000
_cell.length_c   1.000
_cell.angle_alpha   90.00
_cell.angle_beta   90.00
_cell.angle_gamma   90.00
#
_symmetry.space_group_name_H-M   'P 1'
#
loop_
_entity.id
_entity.type
_entity.pdbx_description
1 polymer ?
#
loop_
_entity_poly.entity_id
_entity_poly.type
_entity_poly.pdbx_seq_one_letter_code
_entity_poly.pdbx_strand_id
1 'polypeptide(L)'
;MIKLLCCIFLLGASVMAADKNVYEFTLNSIDGQAAPLAAYKGRVVMLVNVASRCGFTPQYSALETVYEKYKDRGFVIIGIPANNFGAQEPGSNQEIKTFCTTKYHVSFPMMSKVSVKGDDKAPLYRFLTDKSANPQTGGDIQWNFTKFLIGPDGRVITRFEPDVTPDSPQVTAAIEKALATIGR
;
A
#
# COMPACT_ATOMS: atom_id res chain seq x y z
N MET A 1 -41.39 47.60 29.89
CA MET A 1 -41.38 46.17 29.51
C MET A 1 -40.27 45.94 28.52
N ILE A 2 -39.13 45.45 29.00
CA ILE A 2 -37.94 45.18 28.17
C ILE A 2 -37.97 43.74 27.80
N LYS A 3 -38.08 43.42 26.50
CA LYS A 3 -37.98 42.05 25.96
C LYS A 3 -36.51 41.70 25.77
N LEU A 4 -36.03 40.76 26.60
CA LEU A 4 -34.69 40.18 26.52
C LEU A 4 -34.69 39.14 25.37
N LEU A 5 -33.99 39.43 24.30
CA LEU A 5 -33.83 38.52 23.15
C LEU A 5 -32.64 37.60 23.45
N CYS A 6 -32.91 36.35 23.78
CA CYS A 6 -31.92 35.33 24.05
C CYS A 6 -31.41 34.75 22.71
N CYS A 7 -30.24 35.18 22.25
CA CYS A 7 -29.57 34.58 21.08
C CYS A 7 -28.91 33.27 21.51
N ILE A 8 -29.50 32.15 21.14
CA ILE A 8 -28.90 30.82 21.28
C ILE A 8 -27.90 30.63 20.13
N PHE A 9 -26.59 30.74 20.45
CA PHE A 9 -25.53 30.34 19.54
C PHE A 9 -25.44 28.79 19.51
N LEU A 10 -25.96 28.17 18.45
CA LEU A 10 -25.69 26.78 18.15
C LEU A 10 -24.22 26.65 17.63
N LEU A 11 -23.31 26.23 18.51
CA LEU A 11 -22.00 25.74 18.07
C LEU A 11 -22.22 24.43 17.30
N GLY A 12 -22.25 24.51 15.99
CA GLY A 12 -22.16 23.34 15.12
C GLY A 12 -20.76 22.72 15.25
N ALA A 13 -20.63 21.65 16.01
CA ALA A 13 -19.44 20.82 15.99
C ALA A 13 -19.36 20.15 14.61
N SER A 14 -18.53 20.67 13.71
CA SER A 14 -18.15 19.98 12.48
C SER A 14 -17.40 18.71 12.88
N VAL A 15 -18.07 17.57 12.87
CA VAL A 15 -17.41 16.27 12.91
C VAL A 15 -16.63 16.16 11.60
N MET A 16 -15.33 16.46 11.65
CA MET A 16 -14.44 16.15 10.55
C MET A 16 -14.43 14.63 10.42
N ALA A 17 -15.01 14.11 9.34
CA ALA A 17 -14.84 12.71 8.98
C ALA A 17 -13.32 12.46 8.95
N ALA A 18 -12.85 11.53 9.77
CA ALA A 18 -11.45 11.15 9.75
C ALA A 18 -11.11 10.69 8.33
N ASP A 19 -10.13 11.36 7.69
CA ASP A 19 -9.69 10.99 6.35
C ASP A 19 -9.25 9.53 6.35
N LYS A 20 -9.95 8.70 5.58
CA LYS A 20 -9.66 7.28 5.43
C LYS A 20 -8.22 7.08 4.98
N ASN A 21 -7.51 6.13 5.58
CA ASN A 21 -6.13 5.82 5.26
C ASN A 21 -5.89 4.30 5.23
N VAL A 22 -4.70 3.85 4.84
CA VAL A 22 -4.42 2.41 4.67
C VAL A 22 -4.47 1.63 5.98
N TYR A 23 -4.32 2.26 7.14
CA TYR A 23 -4.33 1.57 8.44
C TYR A 23 -5.70 1.06 8.88
N GLU A 24 -6.77 1.45 8.18
CA GLU A 24 -8.12 0.93 8.42
C GLU A 24 -8.33 -0.47 7.81
N PHE A 25 -7.37 -0.96 7.00
CA PHE A 25 -7.51 -2.23 6.31
C PHE A 25 -6.72 -3.34 7.01
N THR A 26 -7.33 -4.53 7.01
CA THR A 26 -6.68 -5.78 7.41
C THR A 26 -6.64 -6.70 6.19
N LEU A 27 -5.48 -7.24 5.89
CA LEU A 27 -5.27 -8.32 4.93
C LEU A 27 -5.00 -9.63 5.69
N ASN A 28 -4.85 -10.73 4.97
CA ASN A 28 -4.26 -11.93 5.54
C ASN A 28 -2.80 -12.02 5.09
N SER A 29 -1.90 -12.41 5.98
CA SER A 29 -0.53 -12.75 5.62
C SER A 29 -0.50 -13.92 4.63
N ILE A 30 0.63 -14.18 4.00
CA ILE A 30 0.80 -15.31 3.08
C ILE A 30 0.50 -16.67 3.77
N ASP A 31 0.61 -16.72 5.09
CA ASP A 31 0.29 -17.89 5.94
C ASP A 31 -1.17 -17.91 6.44
N GLY A 32 -2.00 -16.99 5.96
CA GLY A 32 -3.43 -16.93 6.27
C GLY A 32 -3.78 -16.25 7.60
N GLN A 33 -2.82 -15.69 8.33
CA GLN A 33 -3.07 -14.99 9.59
C GLN A 33 -3.51 -13.55 9.33
N ALA A 34 -4.40 -13.02 10.18
CA ALA A 34 -4.81 -11.62 10.10
C ALA A 34 -3.59 -10.69 10.21
N ALA A 35 -3.45 -9.78 9.24
CA ALA A 35 -2.36 -8.82 9.13
C ALA A 35 -2.93 -7.39 9.00
N PRO A 36 -3.29 -6.74 10.13
CA PRO A 36 -3.80 -5.38 10.11
C PRO A 36 -2.69 -4.42 9.66
N LEU A 37 -2.96 -3.57 8.67
CA LEU A 37 -1.99 -2.58 8.20
C LEU A 37 -1.67 -1.52 9.28
N ALA A 38 -2.53 -1.39 10.28
CA ALA A 38 -2.27 -0.57 11.47
C ALA A 38 -0.97 -0.96 12.23
N ALA A 39 -0.50 -2.20 12.08
CA ALA A 39 0.79 -2.65 12.65
C ALA A 39 2.01 -1.88 12.08
N TYR A 40 1.83 -1.21 10.94
CA TYR A 40 2.89 -0.43 10.28
C TYR A 40 2.74 1.08 10.49
N LYS A 41 1.84 1.52 11.38
CA LYS A 41 1.64 2.94 11.70
C LYS A 41 2.95 3.59 12.15
N GLY A 42 3.22 4.80 11.62
CA GLY A 42 4.46 5.52 11.88
C GLY A 42 5.64 5.11 10.99
N ARG A 43 5.44 4.13 10.09
CA ARG A 43 6.45 3.70 9.10
C ARG A 43 6.07 4.18 7.70
N VAL A 44 7.07 4.34 6.86
CA VAL A 44 6.87 4.48 5.40
C VAL A 44 6.63 3.09 4.82
N VAL A 45 5.52 2.91 4.11
CA VAL A 45 5.12 1.60 3.56
C VAL A 45 5.09 1.66 2.04
N MET A 46 5.62 0.64 1.37
CA MET A 46 5.42 0.43 -0.06
C MET A 46 4.54 -0.80 -0.29
N LEU A 47 3.34 -0.58 -0.81
CA LEU A 47 2.42 -1.66 -1.20
C LEU A 47 2.66 -1.99 -2.68
N VAL A 48 2.88 -3.25 -3.00
CA VAL A 48 3.16 -3.70 -4.39
C VAL A 48 2.29 -4.89 -4.74
N ASN A 49 1.50 -4.81 -5.82
CA ASN A 49 0.83 -6.00 -6.35
C ASN A 49 1.80 -6.80 -7.21
N VAL A 50 2.02 -8.04 -6.86
CA VAL A 50 3.09 -8.89 -7.41
C VAL A 50 2.55 -10.13 -8.13
N ALA A 51 3.38 -10.73 -8.99
CA ALA A 51 3.07 -11.99 -9.66
C ALA A 51 4.35 -12.78 -9.98
N SER A 52 4.27 -14.12 -9.95
CA SER A 52 5.40 -15.04 -10.13
C SER A 52 5.77 -15.31 -11.60
N ARG A 53 4.86 -15.05 -12.55
CA ARG A 53 5.02 -15.38 -13.99
C ARG A 53 4.91 -14.16 -14.91
N CYS A 54 5.29 -12.99 -14.42
CA CYS A 54 5.23 -11.72 -15.13
C CYS A 54 6.61 -11.36 -15.73
N GLY A 55 6.64 -10.62 -16.83
CA GLY A 55 7.89 -10.04 -17.34
C GLY A 55 8.58 -9.13 -16.33
N PHE A 56 7.83 -8.52 -15.39
CA PHE A 56 8.37 -7.70 -14.31
C PHE A 56 8.75 -8.49 -13.04
N THR A 57 8.57 -9.81 -12.99
CA THR A 57 8.93 -10.64 -11.82
C THR A 57 10.40 -10.46 -11.35
N PRO A 58 11.39 -10.19 -12.22
CA PRO A 58 12.76 -9.87 -11.77
C PRO A 58 12.85 -8.66 -10.84
N GLN A 59 11.85 -7.77 -10.79
CA GLN A 59 11.84 -6.66 -9.84
C GLN A 59 11.80 -7.09 -8.37
N TYR A 60 11.49 -8.35 -8.04
CA TYR A 60 11.62 -8.87 -6.67
C TYR A 60 13.05 -8.66 -6.12
N SER A 61 14.09 -8.83 -6.94
CA SER A 61 15.46 -8.59 -6.50
C SER A 61 15.71 -7.13 -6.13
N ALA A 62 15.20 -6.19 -6.92
CA ALA A 62 15.30 -4.76 -6.62
C ALA A 62 14.45 -4.36 -5.40
N LEU A 63 13.25 -4.95 -5.25
CA LEU A 63 12.42 -4.75 -4.05
C LEU A 63 13.17 -5.21 -2.80
N GLU A 64 13.77 -6.39 -2.81
CA GLU A 64 14.54 -6.90 -1.68
C GLU A 64 15.75 -6.02 -1.36
N THR A 65 16.51 -5.59 -2.39
CA THR A 65 17.64 -4.67 -2.22
C THR A 65 17.20 -3.35 -1.54
N VAL A 66 16.09 -2.78 -1.99
CA VAL A 66 15.54 -1.53 -1.41
C VAL A 66 15.02 -1.77 0.00
N TYR A 67 14.36 -2.90 0.24
CA TYR A 67 13.88 -3.26 1.57
C TYR A 67 15.04 -3.38 2.57
N GLU A 68 16.06 -4.15 2.24
CA GLU A 68 17.26 -4.32 3.08
C GLU A 68 17.96 -2.98 3.38
N LYS A 69 18.04 -2.10 2.39
CA LYS A 69 18.66 -0.77 2.56
C LYS A 69 17.92 0.13 3.55
N TYR A 70 16.59 0.05 3.61
CA TYR A 70 15.77 1.03 4.34
C TYR A 70 14.98 0.49 5.53
N LYS A 71 14.89 -0.84 5.72
CA LYS A 71 14.06 -1.47 6.76
C LYS A 71 14.36 -0.96 8.18
N ASP A 72 15.62 -0.74 8.51
CA ASP A 72 16.05 -0.29 9.82
C ASP A 72 15.84 1.23 10.04
N ARG A 73 15.47 1.93 8.98
CA ARG A 73 15.15 3.36 8.98
C ARG A 73 13.65 3.65 9.05
N GLY A 74 12.83 2.63 9.31
CA GLY A 74 11.38 2.77 9.40
C GLY A 74 10.62 2.58 8.08
N PHE A 75 11.23 1.91 7.10
CA PHE A 75 10.60 1.53 5.83
C PHE A 75 10.13 0.07 5.87
N VAL A 76 9.05 -0.23 5.16
CA VAL A 76 8.61 -1.61 4.92
C VAL A 76 8.02 -1.76 3.52
N ILE A 77 8.30 -2.88 2.88
CA ILE A 77 7.61 -3.32 1.66
C ILE A 77 6.58 -4.39 2.05
N ILE A 78 5.40 -4.35 1.43
CA ILE A 78 4.36 -5.36 1.57
C ILE A 78 4.02 -5.85 0.16
N GLY A 79 4.39 -7.09 -0.15
CA GLY A 79 4.05 -7.75 -1.40
C GLY A 79 2.65 -8.36 -1.33
N ILE A 80 1.81 -8.06 -2.31
CA ILE A 80 0.40 -8.49 -2.37
C ILE A 80 0.19 -9.25 -3.69
N PRO A 81 0.21 -10.59 -3.69
CA PRO A 81 0.00 -11.38 -4.90
C PRO A 81 -1.38 -11.14 -5.52
N ALA A 82 -1.42 -11.06 -6.86
CA ALA A 82 -2.65 -10.83 -7.60
C ALA A 82 -2.67 -11.57 -8.95
N ASN A 83 -3.77 -12.26 -9.26
CA ASN A 83 -3.89 -13.03 -10.50
C ASN A 83 -4.72 -12.33 -11.60
N ASN A 84 -5.00 -11.02 -11.43
CA ASN A 84 -5.88 -10.26 -12.32
C ASN A 84 -5.27 -9.95 -13.70
N PHE A 85 -3.95 -10.06 -13.86
CA PHE A 85 -3.26 -9.68 -15.10
C PHE A 85 -2.65 -10.91 -15.77
N GLY A 86 -3.30 -11.34 -16.85
CA GLY A 86 -2.83 -12.47 -17.65
C GLY A 86 -2.73 -13.81 -16.90
N ALA A 87 -3.45 -13.97 -15.77
CA ALA A 87 -3.36 -15.16 -14.91
C ALA A 87 -1.91 -15.49 -14.50
N GLN A 88 -1.09 -14.47 -14.26
CA GLN A 88 0.35 -14.61 -13.99
C GLN A 88 0.69 -14.95 -12.54
N GLU A 89 -0.31 -15.13 -11.65
CA GLU A 89 -0.13 -15.60 -10.28
C GLU A 89 -1.07 -16.78 -9.96
N PRO A 90 -0.94 -17.91 -10.67
CA PRO A 90 -1.88 -19.04 -10.55
C PRO A 90 -1.66 -19.86 -9.26
N GLY A 91 -0.48 -19.79 -8.65
CA GLY A 91 -0.09 -20.60 -7.51
C GLY A 91 -0.95 -20.37 -6.27
N SER A 92 -0.97 -21.34 -5.35
CA SER A 92 -1.45 -21.18 -3.99
C SER A 92 -0.54 -20.21 -3.20
N ASN A 93 -1.01 -19.70 -2.07
CA ASN A 93 -0.21 -18.86 -1.19
C ASN A 93 1.10 -19.55 -0.78
N GLN A 94 1.06 -20.86 -0.48
CA GLN A 94 2.25 -21.63 -0.12
C GLN A 94 3.25 -21.74 -1.28
N GLU A 95 2.79 -21.97 -2.50
CA GLU A 95 3.67 -22.01 -3.69
C GLU A 95 4.27 -20.64 -3.97
N ILE A 96 3.51 -19.54 -3.82
CA ILE A 96 3.98 -18.18 -3.96
C ILE A 96 5.05 -17.88 -2.91
N LYS A 97 4.80 -18.22 -1.63
CA LYS A 97 5.78 -18.06 -0.54
C LYS A 97 7.08 -18.77 -0.86
N THR A 98 7.00 -20.05 -1.23
CA THR A 98 8.17 -20.85 -1.60
C THR A 98 8.94 -20.22 -2.77
N PHE A 99 8.22 -19.82 -3.83
CA PHE A 99 8.83 -19.15 -4.99
C PHE A 99 9.58 -17.87 -4.59
N CYS A 100 8.96 -16.99 -3.83
CA CYS A 100 9.54 -15.71 -3.41
C CYS A 100 10.77 -15.92 -2.53
N THR A 101 10.71 -16.83 -1.55
CA THR A 101 11.82 -17.08 -0.62
C THR A 101 12.98 -17.82 -1.27
N THR A 102 12.71 -18.84 -2.11
CA THR A 102 13.80 -19.66 -2.69
C THR A 102 14.45 -18.99 -3.89
N LYS A 103 13.69 -18.29 -4.72
CA LYS A 103 14.22 -17.72 -5.96
C LYS A 103 14.73 -16.28 -5.80
N TYR A 104 14.10 -15.48 -4.96
CA TYR A 104 14.41 -14.06 -4.81
C TYR A 104 14.84 -13.66 -3.40
N HIS A 105 14.87 -14.63 -2.45
CA HIS A 105 15.24 -14.42 -1.05
C HIS A 105 14.42 -13.33 -0.37
N VAL A 106 13.14 -13.17 -0.80
CA VAL A 106 12.23 -12.16 -0.26
C VAL A 106 12.10 -12.32 1.26
N SER A 107 12.44 -11.26 1.98
CA SER A 107 12.37 -11.18 3.43
C SER A 107 11.30 -10.19 3.93
N PHE A 108 10.78 -9.32 3.05
CA PHE A 108 9.69 -8.42 3.40
C PHE A 108 8.34 -9.16 3.51
N PRO A 109 7.37 -8.60 4.26
CA PRO A 109 6.04 -9.16 4.43
C PRO A 109 5.32 -9.45 3.12
N MET A 110 4.82 -10.68 2.98
CA MET A 110 3.96 -11.10 1.88
C MET A 110 2.54 -11.36 2.39
N MET A 111 1.54 -10.92 1.63
CA MET A 111 0.13 -11.14 1.94
C MET A 111 -0.44 -12.30 1.11
N SER A 112 -1.57 -12.84 1.54
CA SER A 112 -2.37 -13.77 0.76
C SER A 112 -2.82 -13.12 -0.54
N LYS A 113 -2.96 -13.92 -1.58
CA LYS A 113 -3.44 -13.47 -2.90
C LYS A 113 -4.83 -12.84 -2.80
N VAL A 114 -4.98 -11.67 -3.42
CA VAL A 114 -6.25 -10.94 -3.48
C VAL A 114 -6.54 -10.46 -4.91
N SER A 115 -7.79 -10.05 -5.16
CA SER A 115 -8.12 -9.34 -6.39
C SER A 115 -7.78 -7.85 -6.24
N VAL A 116 -7.11 -7.30 -7.27
CA VAL A 116 -6.74 -5.87 -7.33
C VAL A 116 -7.47 -5.11 -8.44
N LYS A 117 -8.29 -5.82 -9.23
CA LYS A 117 -9.04 -5.27 -10.37
C LYS A 117 -10.38 -5.98 -10.52
N GLY A 118 -11.40 -5.31 -11.07
CA GLY A 118 -12.73 -5.88 -11.28
C GLY A 118 -13.66 -5.66 -10.08
N ASP A 119 -14.83 -6.32 -10.13
CA ASP A 119 -15.90 -6.11 -9.16
C ASP A 119 -15.59 -6.70 -7.78
N ASP A 120 -14.74 -7.75 -7.76
CA ASP A 120 -14.25 -8.43 -6.56
C ASP A 120 -12.98 -7.80 -5.95
N LYS A 121 -12.57 -6.62 -6.45
CA LYS A 121 -11.42 -5.86 -5.96
C LYS A 121 -11.43 -5.76 -4.43
N ALA A 122 -10.33 -6.16 -3.78
CA ALA A 122 -10.19 -6.10 -2.33
C ALA A 122 -10.41 -4.67 -1.79
N PRO A 123 -10.97 -4.51 -0.58
CA PRO A 123 -11.31 -3.21 0.00
C PRO A 123 -10.12 -2.22 0.00
N LEU A 124 -8.91 -2.67 0.32
CA LEU A 124 -7.70 -1.85 0.25
C LEU A 124 -7.49 -1.28 -1.16
N TYR A 125 -7.64 -2.11 -2.19
CA TYR A 125 -7.43 -1.67 -3.58
C TYR A 125 -8.58 -0.82 -4.11
N ARG A 126 -9.81 -0.99 -3.59
CA ARG A 126 -10.90 -0.04 -3.84
C ARG A 126 -10.52 1.35 -3.33
N PHE A 127 -9.96 1.45 -2.13
CA PHE A 127 -9.48 2.69 -1.56
C PHE A 127 -8.30 3.28 -2.35
N LEU A 128 -7.25 2.50 -2.62
CA LEU A 128 -6.05 2.96 -3.32
C LEU A 128 -6.34 3.49 -4.74
N THR A 129 -7.34 2.89 -5.42
CA THR A 129 -7.72 3.26 -6.79
C THR A 129 -8.86 4.27 -6.89
N ASP A 130 -9.47 4.64 -5.77
CA ASP A 130 -10.54 5.66 -5.72
C ASP A 130 -9.95 7.05 -5.91
N LYS A 131 -10.33 7.72 -7.00
CA LYS A 131 -9.90 9.10 -7.30
C LYS A 131 -10.49 10.14 -6.35
N SER A 132 -11.60 9.83 -5.69
CA SER A 132 -12.18 10.75 -4.69
C SER A 132 -11.35 10.75 -3.40
N ALA A 133 -10.83 9.59 -3.00
CA ALA A 133 -9.96 9.44 -1.84
C ALA A 133 -8.49 9.81 -2.16
N ASN A 134 -8.04 9.51 -3.36
CA ASN A 134 -6.66 9.68 -3.83
C ASN A 134 -6.62 10.41 -5.18
N PRO A 135 -6.88 11.73 -5.24
CA PRO A 135 -7.04 12.45 -6.52
C PRO A 135 -5.85 12.35 -7.46
N GLN A 136 -4.62 12.28 -6.92
CA GLN A 136 -3.38 12.25 -7.72
C GLN A 136 -2.90 10.83 -8.05
N THR A 137 -3.21 9.84 -7.23
CA THR A 137 -2.66 8.48 -7.32
C THR A 137 -3.72 7.41 -7.61
N GLY A 138 -4.99 7.77 -7.50
CA GLY A 138 -6.13 6.91 -7.82
C GLY A 138 -6.23 6.58 -9.30
N GLY A 139 -7.10 5.64 -9.61
CA GLY A 139 -7.30 5.07 -10.94
C GLY A 139 -6.91 3.59 -10.97
N ASP A 140 -7.48 2.86 -11.92
CA ASP A 140 -7.29 1.42 -12.02
C ASP A 140 -5.82 1.04 -12.20
N ILE A 141 -5.44 -0.06 -11.55
CA ILE A 141 -4.12 -0.69 -11.74
C ILE A 141 -4.08 -1.28 -13.15
N GLN A 142 -3.03 -0.94 -13.88
CA GLN A 142 -2.88 -1.37 -15.26
C GLN A 142 -2.19 -2.73 -15.39
N TRP A 143 -1.24 -3.05 -14.48
CA TRP A 143 -0.48 -4.29 -14.54
C TRP A 143 0.11 -4.70 -13.18
N ASN A 144 0.72 -5.90 -13.13
CA ASN A 144 1.51 -6.33 -11.98
C ASN A 144 2.69 -5.38 -11.71
N PHE A 145 3.15 -5.33 -10.47
CA PHE A 145 4.24 -4.48 -9.98
C PHE A 145 3.94 -2.98 -10.01
N THR A 146 2.66 -2.57 -9.91
CA THR A 146 2.31 -1.20 -9.51
C THR A 146 2.64 -1.01 -8.03
N LYS A 147 3.28 0.10 -7.69
CA LYS A 147 3.73 0.41 -6.34
C LYS A 147 3.00 1.64 -5.82
N PHE A 148 2.52 1.58 -4.57
CA PHE A 148 2.00 2.75 -3.84
C PHE A 148 2.91 3.04 -2.66
N LEU A 149 3.47 4.24 -2.57
CA LEU A 149 4.23 4.70 -1.43
C LEU A 149 3.29 5.42 -0.45
N ILE A 150 3.31 4.96 0.80
CA ILE A 150 2.42 5.39 1.87
C ILE A 150 3.26 6.10 2.94
N GLY A 151 2.77 7.21 3.43
CA GLY A 151 3.39 7.97 4.51
C GLY A 151 3.20 7.35 5.89
N PRO A 152 3.93 7.85 6.90
CA PRO A 152 3.80 7.39 8.29
C PRO A 152 2.40 7.60 8.88
N ASP A 153 1.60 8.48 8.28
CA ASP A 153 0.21 8.77 8.61
C ASP A 153 -0.81 7.85 7.92
N GLY A 154 -0.33 6.97 7.04
CA GLY A 154 -1.17 6.04 6.27
C GLY A 154 -1.78 6.63 4.99
N ARG A 155 -1.43 7.84 4.60
CA ARG A 155 -1.88 8.46 3.35
C ARG A 155 -1.00 8.05 2.18
N VAL A 156 -1.60 7.95 0.99
CA VAL A 156 -0.85 7.67 -0.24
C VAL A 156 -0.05 8.90 -0.64
N ILE A 157 1.28 8.78 -0.70
CA ILE A 157 2.19 9.85 -1.12
C ILE A 157 2.30 9.90 -2.65
N THR A 158 2.53 8.74 -3.25
CA THR A 158 2.71 8.61 -4.71
C THR A 158 2.48 7.19 -5.18
N ARG A 159 2.28 7.04 -6.48
CA ARG A 159 2.16 5.76 -7.18
C ARG A 159 3.25 5.69 -8.25
N PHE A 160 3.83 4.51 -8.41
CA PHE A 160 4.77 4.21 -9.50
C PHE A 160 4.19 3.10 -10.37
N GLU A 161 4.26 3.30 -11.66
CA GLU A 161 3.78 2.34 -12.64
C GLU A 161 4.72 1.12 -12.73
N PRO A 162 4.28 0.01 -13.35
CA PRO A 162 5.02 -1.25 -13.39
C PRO A 162 6.45 -1.16 -13.90
N ASP A 163 6.69 -0.34 -14.92
CA ASP A 163 7.98 -0.14 -15.60
C ASP A 163 9.01 0.65 -14.77
N VAL A 164 8.55 1.38 -13.74
CA VAL A 164 9.45 2.10 -12.84
C VAL A 164 10.07 1.10 -11.84
N THR A 165 11.37 0.85 -11.96
CA THR A 165 12.06 -0.12 -11.09
C THR A 165 12.16 0.38 -9.65
N PRO A 166 12.07 -0.54 -8.64
CA PRO A 166 12.07 -0.17 -7.22
C PRO A 166 13.31 0.58 -6.76
N ASP A 167 14.47 0.30 -7.36
CA ASP A 167 15.78 0.88 -7.06
C ASP A 167 16.10 2.13 -7.87
N SER A 168 15.18 2.57 -8.74
CA SER A 168 15.38 3.78 -9.55
C SER A 168 15.60 5.03 -8.69
N PRO A 169 16.32 6.05 -9.18
CA PRO A 169 16.50 7.33 -8.47
C PRO A 169 15.18 7.99 -8.07
N GLN A 170 14.14 7.86 -8.91
CA GLN A 170 12.82 8.41 -8.64
C GLN A 170 12.17 7.76 -7.40
N VAL A 171 12.25 6.43 -7.29
CA VAL A 171 11.65 5.68 -6.17
C VAL A 171 12.45 5.92 -4.90
N THR A 172 13.78 5.80 -4.96
CA THR A 172 14.64 5.99 -3.79
C THR A 172 14.59 7.40 -3.24
N ALA A 173 14.52 8.43 -4.08
CA ALA A 173 14.33 9.83 -3.65
C ALA A 173 12.97 10.03 -2.95
N ALA A 174 11.90 9.41 -3.44
CA ALA A 174 10.59 9.48 -2.80
C ALA A 174 10.58 8.79 -1.43
N ILE A 175 11.24 7.62 -1.31
CA ILE A 175 11.41 6.91 -0.03
C ILE A 175 12.18 7.79 0.95
N GLU A 176 13.34 8.35 0.57
CA GLU A 176 14.16 9.22 1.42
C GLU A 176 13.37 10.45 1.91
N LYS A 177 12.62 11.09 1.00
CA LYS A 177 11.76 12.22 1.36
C LYS A 177 10.67 11.83 2.37
N ALA A 178 10.04 10.67 2.18
CA ALA A 178 9.02 10.16 3.10
C ALA A 178 9.62 9.80 4.47
N LEU A 179 10.78 9.14 4.50
CA LEU A 179 11.49 8.80 5.74
C LEU A 179 11.87 10.04 6.55
N ALA A 180 12.20 11.16 5.90
CA ALA A 180 12.52 12.42 6.58
C ALA A 180 11.31 13.06 7.31
N THR A 181 10.10 12.52 7.15
CA THR A 181 8.88 12.96 7.87
C THR A 181 8.60 12.15 9.14
N ILE A 182 9.31 11.04 9.37
CA ILE A 182 9.14 10.22 10.58
C ILE A 182 9.62 11.02 11.80
N GLY A 183 8.77 11.12 12.82
CA GLY A 183 9.11 11.79 14.09
C GLY A 183 8.98 13.32 14.09
N ARG A 184 8.34 13.88 13.05
CA ARG A 184 7.98 15.31 13.02
C ARG A 184 6.57 15.57 13.51
#